data_b4c7b60c1678f9b5627d7130a8f2f805
#
_entry.id   b4c7b60c1678f9b5627d7130a8f2f805
#
_cell.length_a   1.000
_cell.length_b   1.000
_cell.length_c   1.000
_cell.angle_alpha   90.00
_cell.angle_beta   90.00
_cell.angle_gamma   90.00
#
_symmetry.space_group_name_H-M   'P 1'
#
loop_
_entity.id
_entity.type
_entity.pdbx_description
1 polymer ?
#
loop_
_entity_poly.entity_id
_entity_poly.type
_entity_poly.pdbx_seq_one_letter_code
_entity_poly.pdbx_strand_id
1 'polypeptide(L)'
;GNGARWLFPAGGAAGHMTRQAFHGMLAGLAVFLILPDWQGRRLGRMLANTLSCNSAYLRQIIAQYAHGKRDDLGYRLARRNAHNADAALSTTLGNMLMEPGHFRKDADLGFRFLVLSHTLLSYLSGLGAHRGEQLPQAAQAQLLEQAEALASSLDEIATGLRGEQPLAI
;
A
#
# COMPACT_ATOMS: atom_id res chain seq x y z
N GLY A 1 14.99 -6.33 22.82
CA GLY A 1 14.48 -5.83 21.60
C GLY A 1 13.52 -4.65 21.69
N ASN A 2 13.99 -3.46 21.31
CA ASN A 2 13.17 -2.23 21.28
C ASN A 2 12.51 -2.00 19.90
N GLY A 3 12.70 -2.90 18.94
CA GLY A 3 12.34 -2.66 17.54
C GLY A 3 10.86 -2.59 17.25
N ALA A 4 10.03 -3.38 17.94
CA ALA A 4 8.59 -3.41 17.67
C ALA A 4 7.78 -2.35 18.46
N ARG A 5 8.41 -1.62 19.35
CA ARG A 5 7.71 -0.61 20.19
C ARG A 5 7.12 0.57 19.41
N TRP A 6 7.72 0.90 18.27
CA TRP A 6 7.20 1.97 17.42
C TRP A 6 6.01 1.52 16.54
N LEU A 7 5.93 0.21 16.23
CA LEU A 7 4.78 -0.37 15.52
C LEU A 7 3.58 -0.54 16.45
N PHE A 8 3.84 -0.91 17.71
CA PHE A 8 2.79 -1.22 18.69
C PHE A 8 3.20 -0.69 20.09
N PRO A 9 3.17 0.63 20.32
CA PRO A 9 3.45 1.14 21.64
C PRO A 9 2.40 0.62 22.63
N ALA A 10 2.89 0.12 23.74
CA ALA A 10 2.06 -0.31 24.86
C ALA A 10 1.33 0.91 25.45
N GLY A 11 0.09 1.07 25.06
CA GLY A 11 -0.76 2.15 25.55
C GLY A 11 -1.54 2.84 24.43
N GLY A 12 -2.80 2.66 24.42
CA GLY A 12 -3.89 3.11 23.55
C GLY A 12 -3.71 4.27 22.56
N ALA A 13 -2.90 5.29 22.88
CA ALA A 13 -2.78 6.49 22.06
C ALA A 13 -2.02 6.28 20.75
N ALA A 14 -0.95 5.52 20.75
CA ALA A 14 -0.13 5.35 19.53
C ALA A 14 -0.67 4.24 18.61
N GLY A 15 -1.38 3.24 19.14
CA GLY A 15 -2.17 2.31 18.34
C GLY A 15 -3.30 3.03 17.59
N HIS A 16 -3.91 4.02 18.21
CA HIS A 16 -4.88 4.90 17.58
C HIS A 16 -4.26 5.78 16.49
N MET A 17 -3.06 6.32 16.72
CA MET A 17 -2.36 7.15 15.71
C MET A 17 -1.99 6.36 14.48
N THR A 18 -1.51 5.12 14.62
CA THR A 18 -1.19 4.23 13.48
C THR A 18 -2.46 3.87 12.72
N ARG A 19 -3.55 3.54 13.42
CA ARG A 19 -4.85 3.25 12.82
C ARG A 19 -5.40 4.46 12.07
N GLN A 20 -5.31 5.66 12.64
CA GLN A 20 -5.74 6.90 12.00
C GLN A 20 -4.90 7.24 10.77
N ALA A 21 -3.58 7.02 10.82
CA ALA A 21 -2.70 7.20 9.67
C ALA A 21 -3.06 6.26 8.52
N PHE A 22 -3.36 5.00 8.79
CA PHE A 22 -3.82 4.04 7.78
C PHE A 22 -5.19 4.41 7.21
N HIS A 23 -6.15 4.80 8.04
CA HIS A 23 -7.45 5.27 7.56
C HIS A 23 -7.32 6.54 6.72
N GLY A 24 -6.48 7.48 7.13
CA GLY A 24 -6.20 8.70 6.37
C GLY A 24 -5.57 8.39 5.00
N MET A 25 -4.62 7.46 4.94
CA MET A 25 -4.04 6.99 3.68
C MET A 25 -5.07 6.33 2.77
N LEU A 26 -5.89 5.42 3.30
CA LEU A 26 -6.95 4.76 2.54
C LEU A 26 -7.98 5.76 2.03
N ALA A 27 -8.41 6.70 2.86
CA ALA A 27 -9.33 7.76 2.46
C ALA A 27 -8.71 8.64 1.35
N GLY A 28 -7.43 9.00 1.48
CA GLY A 28 -6.69 9.73 0.47
C GLY A 28 -6.59 8.99 -0.86
N LEU A 29 -6.33 7.69 -0.82
CA LEU A 29 -6.28 6.84 -2.01
C LEU A 29 -7.66 6.64 -2.62
N ALA A 30 -8.72 6.50 -1.80
CA ALA A 30 -10.08 6.32 -2.27
C ALA A 30 -10.63 7.56 -3.00
N VAL A 31 -10.13 8.76 -2.71
CA VAL A 31 -10.50 9.98 -3.45
C VAL A 31 -10.21 9.85 -4.94
N PHE A 32 -9.18 9.09 -5.33
CA PHE A 32 -8.84 8.86 -6.73
C PHE A 32 -9.91 8.07 -7.49
N LEU A 33 -10.77 7.33 -6.79
CA LEU A 33 -11.91 6.64 -7.40
C LEU A 33 -13.03 7.58 -7.85
N ILE A 34 -13.14 8.76 -7.21
CA ILE A 34 -14.23 9.71 -7.42
C ILE A 34 -13.89 10.69 -8.55
N LEU A 35 -12.65 10.75 -8.98
CA LEU A 35 -12.19 11.66 -10.03
C LEU A 35 -12.56 11.09 -11.41
N PRO A 36 -13.53 11.73 -12.15
CA PRO A 36 -14.19 11.07 -13.26
C PRO A 36 -13.38 10.95 -14.54
N ASP A 37 -12.29 11.65 -14.72
CA ASP A 37 -11.56 11.68 -15.98
C ASP A 37 -10.06 11.47 -15.81
N TRP A 38 -9.68 10.27 -15.38
CA TRP A 38 -8.33 9.83 -15.64
C TRP A 38 -8.16 9.65 -17.15
N GLN A 39 -7.71 10.72 -17.82
CA GLN A 39 -7.30 10.68 -19.21
C GLN A 39 -6.08 9.78 -19.35
N GLY A 40 -6.35 8.55 -19.55
CA GLY A 40 -5.36 7.53 -19.74
C GLY A 40 -5.66 6.34 -18.86
N ARG A 41 -6.38 5.39 -19.42
CA ARG A 41 -6.49 4.03 -18.88
C ARG A 41 -5.14 3.44 -18.49
N ARG A 42 -4.03 3.97 -19.05
CA ARG A 42 -2.67 3.59 -18.73
C ARG A 42 -2.27 4.03 -17.33
N LEU A 43 -2.51 5.30 -16.96
CA LEU A 43 -2.18 5.80 -15.62
C LEU A 43 -3.02 5.09 -14.56
N GLY A 44 -4.34 4.99 -14.76
CA GLY A 44 -5.22 4.26 -13.85
C GLY A 44 -4.77 2.81 -13.63
N ARG A 45 -4.35 2.12 -14.67
CA ARG A 45 -3.80 0.76 -14.57
C ARG A 45 -2.49 0.71 -13.80
N MET A 46 -1.61 1.70 -13.99
CA MET A 46 -0.35 1.78 -13.23
C MET A 46 -0.60 2.03 -11.74
N LEU A 47 -1.52 2.93 -11.42
CA LEU A 47 -1.94 3.19 -10.04
C LEU A 47 -2.53 1.92 -9.40
N ALA A 48 -3.40 1.24 -10.11
CA ALA A 48 -3.99 -0.03 -9.68
C ALA A 48 -2.93 -1.10 -9.47
N ASN A 49 -1.98 -1.24 -10.39
CA ASN A 49 -0.88 -2.19 -10.28
C ASN A 49 -0.01 -1.92 -9.04
N THR A 50 0.28 -0.66 -8.76
CA THR A 50 1.03 -0.25 -7.57
C THR A 50 0.32 -0.69 -6.29
N LEU A 51 -1.00 -0.46 -6.19
CA LEU A 51 -1.79 -0.89 -5.03
C LEU A 51 -1.87 -2.41 -4.91
N SER A 52 -2.05 -3.12 -6.02
CA SER A 52 -2.08 -4.59 -6.02
C SER A 52 -0.74 -5.18 -5.59
N CYS A 53 0.37 -4.62 -6.02
CA CYS A 53 1.70 -5.05 -5.60
C CYS A 53 1.94 -4.79 -4.11
N ASN A 54 1.48 -3.65 -3.59
CA ASN A 54 1.54 -3.35 -2.16
C ASN A 54 0.67 -4.31 -1.33
N SER A 55 -0.53 -4.62 -1.81
CA SER A 55 -1.42 -5.60 -1.19
C SER A 55 -0.79 -6.99 -1.12
N ALA A 56 -0.23 -7.45 -2.23
CA ALA A 56 0.46 -8.74 -2.29
C ALA A 56 1.68 -8.78 -1.36
N TYR A 57 2.44 -7.70 -1.30
CA TYR A 57 3.58 -7.59 -0.39
C TYR A 57 3.13 -7.65 1.08
N LEU A 58 2.10 -6.91 1.43
CA LEU A 58 1.52 -6.94 2.77
C LEU A 58 1.08 -8.35 3.18
N ARG A 59 0.40 -9.08 2.28
CA ARG A 59 -0.02 -10.47 2.56
C ARG A 59 1.16 -11.41 2.78
N GLN A 60 2.25 -11.24 2.05
CA GLN A 60 3.47 -12.01 2.26
C GLN A 60 4.14 -11.69 3.61
N ILE A 61 4.17 -10.42 4.00
CA ILE A 61 4.67 -10.00 5.30
C ILE A 61 3.85 -10.66 6.43
N ILE A 62 2.53 -10.57 6.34
CA ILE A 62 1.61 -11.14 7.35
C ILE A 62 1.78 -12.65 7.46
N ALA A 63 1.93 -13.35 6.35
CA ALA A 63 2.15 -14.77 6.35
C ALA A 63 3.41 -15.16 7.16
N GLN A 64 4.43 -14.32 7.11
CA GLN A 64 5.65 -14.51 7.89
C GLN A 64 5.48 -14.18 9.37
N TYR A 65 4.65 -13.23 9.73
CA TYR A 65 4.26 -13.02 11.12
C TYR A 65 3.43 -14.18 11.68
N ALA A 66 2.57 -14.77 10.86
CA ALA A 66 1.72 -15.88 11.28
C ALA A 66 2.49 -17.22 11.41
N HIS A 67 3.41 -17.47 10.51
CA HIS A 67 4.08 -18.77 10.36
C HIS A 67 5.59 -18.74 10.65
N GLY A 68 6.12 -17.63 11.09
CA GLY A 68 7.54 -17.42 11.33
C GLY A 68 8.30 -16.91 10.10
N LYS A 69 9.40 -16.20 10.37
CA LYS A 69 10.26 -15.64 9.34
C LYS A 69 10.85 -16.74 8.45
N ARG A 70 10.62 -16.60 7.18
CA ARG A 70 11.19 -17.45 6.13
C ARG A 70 11.80 -16.60 5.03
N ASP A 71 12.93 -17.03 4.52
CA ASP A 71 13.49 -16.46 3.28
C ASP A 71 12.90 -17.25 2.10
N ASP A 72 11.68 -16.94 1.74
CA ASP A 72 10.98 -17.58 0.64
C ASP A 72 10.91 -16.70 -0.61
N LEU A 73 10.74 -17.37 -1.74
CA LEU A 73 10.66 -16.71 -3.04
C LEU A 73 9.44 -15.79 -3.13
N GLY A 74 8.30 -16.18 -2.55
CA GLY A 74 7.07 -15.41 -2.57
C GLY A 74 7.24 -14.04 -1.93
N TYR A 75 7.85 -13.99 -0.75
CA TYR A 75 8.15 -12.73 -0.06
C TYR A 75 9.11 -11.86 -0.89
N ARG A 76 10.20 -12.43 -1.39
CA ARG A 76 11.19 -11.67 -2.17
C ARG A 76 10.60 -11.12 -3.47
N LEU A 77 9.79 -11.90 -4.17
CA LEU A 77 9.10 -11.45 -5.38
C LEU A 77 8.10 -10.34 -5.10
N ALA A 78 7.25 -10.51 -4.09
CA ALA A 78 6.27 -9.50 -3.72
C ALA A 78 6.93 -8.17 -3.32
N ARG A 79 7.99 -8.24 -2.53
CA ARG A 79 8.81 -7.07 -2.16
C ARG A 79 9.37 -6.38 -3.39
N ARG A 80 10.03 -7.13 -4.27
CA ARG A 80 10.61 -6.59 -5.51
C ARG A 80 9.55 -5.97 -6.41
N ASN A 81 8.41 -6.62 -6.58
CA ASN A 81 7.32 -6.12 -7.41
C ASN A 81 6.74 -4.82 -6.88
N ALA A 82 6.57 -4.70 -5.56
CA ALA A 82 6.09 -3.47 -4.94
C ALA A 82 7.06 -2.30 -5.17
N HIS A 83 8.35 -2.51 -4.96
CA HIS A 83 9.37 -1.49 -5.20
C HIS A 83 9.51 -1.12 -6.68
N ASN A 84 9.43 -2.10 -7.58
CA ASN A 84 9.48 -1.86 -9.03
C ASN A 84 8.25 -1.09 -9.51
N ALA A 85 7.06 -1.40 -9.00
CA ALA A 85 5.85 -0.67 -9.34
C ALA A 85 5.91 0.79 -8.90
N ASP A 86 6.43 1.05 -7.70
CA ASP A 86 6.64 2.42 -7.19
C ASP A 86 7.63 3.20 -8.07
N ALA A 87 8.75 2.59 -8.43
CA ALA A 87 9.75 3.19 -9.31
C ALA A 87 9.20 3.47 -10.72
N ALA A 88 8.45 2.52 -11.29
CA ALA A 88 7.85 2.68 -12.62
C ALA A 88 6.82 3.82 -12.63
N LEU A 89 6.00 3.92 -11.59
CA LEU A 89 5.03 5.02 -11.45
C LEU A 89 5.75 6.37 -11.33
N SER A 90 6.79 6.45 -10.50
CA SER A 90 7.61 7.66 -10.35
C SER A 90 8.22 8.11 -11.69
N THR A 91 8.77 7.18 -12.45
CA THR A 91 9.35 7.47 -13.78
C THR A 91 8.29 7.97 -14.75
N THR A 92 7.13 7.32 -14.81
CA THR A 92 6.04 7.73 -15.71
C THR A 92 5.53 9.12 -15.37
N LEU A 93 5.33 9.43 -14.10
CA LEU A 93 4.89 10.76 -13.66
C LEU A 93 5.95 11.83 -13.95
N GLY A 94 7.23 11.50 -13.74
CA GLY A 94 8.33 12.39 -14.11
C GLY A 94 8.34 12.72 -15.61
N ASN A 95 8.10 11.72 -16.46
CA ASN A 95 8.00 11.92 -17.90
C ASN A 95 6.79 12.77 -18.29
N MET A 96 5.64 12.56 -17.65
CA MET A 96 4.44 13.37 -17.91
C MET A 96 4.63 14.85 -17.60
N LEU A 97 5.46 15.22 -16.62
CA LEU A 97 5.81 16.61 -16.33
C LEU A 97 6.63 17.26 -17.43
N MET A 98 7.36 16.49 -18.23
CA MET A 98 8.16 16.98 -19.34
C MET A 98 7.32 17.25 -20.60
N GLU A 99 6.08 16.75 -20.65
CA GLU A 99 5.18 16.95 -21.77
C GLU A 99 4.42 18.27 -21.64
N PRO A 100 4.35 19.11 -22.71
CA PRO A 100 3.65 20.38 -22.63
C PRO A 100 2.13 20.21 -22.62
N GLY A 101 1.44 20.86 -21.71
CA GLY A 101 0.02 21.23 -21.80
C GLY A 101 -0.95 20.39 -21.00
N HIS A 102 -1.63 19.44 -21.60
CA HIS A 102 -2.87 18.83 -21.08
C HIS A 102 -2.70 17.86 -19.90
N PHE A 103 -1.51 17.35 -19.68
CA PHE A 103 -1.26 16.30 -18.67
C PHE A 103 -0.84 16.81 -17.29
N ARG A 104 -0.68 18.12 -17.13
CA ARG A 104 -0.18 18.69 -15.87
C ARG A 104 -1.09 18.42 -14.67
N LYS A 105 -2.40 18.48 -14.89
CA LYS A 105 -3.40 18.24 -13.84
C LYS A 105 -3.41 16.77 -13.39
N ASP A 106 -3.32 15.85 -14.34
CA ASP A 106 -3.25 14.42 -14.08
C ASP A 106 -1.91 14.05 -13.42
N ALA A 107 -0.82 14.73 -13.80
CA ALA A 107 0.47 14.56 -13.16
C ALA A 107 0.45 14.99 -11.68
N ASP A 108 -0.18 16.13 -11.35
CA ASP A 108 -0.31 16.58 -9.95
C ASP A 108 -1.07 15.58 -9.09
N LEU A 109 -2.17 15.05 -9.60
CA LEU A 109 -2.93 14.00 -8.93
C LEU A 109 -2.13 12.71 -8.79
N GLY A 110 -1.43 12.32 -9.85
CA GLY A 110 -0.54 11.16 -9.84
C GLY A 110 0.58 11.30 -8.82
N PHE A 111 1.16 12.48 -8.66
CA PHE A 111 2.17 12.73 -7.63
C PHE A 111 1.62 12.64 -6.20
N ARG A 112 0.40 13.13 -5.97
CA ARG A 112 -0.26 12.95 -4.67
C ARG A 112 -0.48 11.47 -4.36
N PHE A 113 -0.91 10.70 -5.35
CA PHE A 113 -1.02 9.26 -5.23
C PHE A 113 0.34 8.61 -4.94
N LEU A 114 1.39 9.00 -5.68
CA LEU A 114 2.74 8.48 -5.49
C LEU A 114 3.25 8.72 -4.07
N VAL A 115 3.03 9.90 -3.50
CA VAL A 115 3.43 10.21 -2.11
C VAL A 115 2.73 9.28 -1.14
N LEU A 116 1.42 9.07 -1.29
CA LEU A 116 0.64 8.16 -0.43
C LEU A 116 1.11 6.71 -0.58
N SER A 117 1.29 6.26 -1.80
CA SER A 117 1.75 4.92 -2.14
C SER A 117 3.18 4.65 -1.64
N HIS A 118 4.07 5.62 -1.83
CA HIS A 118 5.45 5.54 -1.34
C HIS A 118 5.50 5.50 0.19
N THR A 119 4.67 6.29 0.85
CA THR A 119 4.54 6.26 2.31
C THR A 119 4.05 4.89 2.79
N LEU A 120 3.03 4.34 2.13
CA LEU A 120 2.55 2.99 2.41
C LEU A 120 3.67 1.96 2.24
N LEU A 121 4.40 1.98 1.13
CA LEU A 121 5.50 1.06 0.88
C LEU A 121 6.61 1.18 1.94
N SER A 122 6.90 2.37 2.41
CA SER A 122 7.86 2.60 3.50
C SER A 122 7.39 1.96 4.81
N TYR A 123 6.11 2.07 5.15
CA TYR A 123 5.53 1.38 6.32
C TYR A 123 5.57 -0.13 6.17
N LEU A 124 5.23 -0.65 4.99
CA LEU A 124 5.29 -2.09 4.71
C LEU A 124 6.72 -2.62 4.81
N SER A 125 7.70 -1.87 4.30
CA SER A 125 9.11 -2.24 4.40
C SER A 125 9.60 -2.28 5.85
N GLY A 126 9.16 -1.33 6.67
CA GLY A 126 9.41 -1.33 8.11
C GLY A 126 8.77 -2.54 8.80
N LEU A 127 7.52 -2.83 8.49
CA LEU A 127 6.81 -3.99 9.02
C LEU A 127 7.51 -5.29 8.62
N GLY A 128 7.93 -5.41 7.37
CA GLY A 128 8.66 -6.56 6.85
C GLY A 128 10.04 -6.75 7.51
N ALA A 129 10.73 -5.66 7.84
CA ALA A 129 12.02 -5.69 8.52
C ALA A 129 11.93 -6.32 9.92
N HIS A 130 10.80 -6.14 10.61
CA HIS A 130 10.56 -6.67 11.95
C HIS A 130 9.82 -8.01 11.99
N ARG A 131 9.61 -8.66 10.85
CA ARG A 131 8.83 -9.90 10.73
C ARG A 131 9.41 -11.11 11.49
N GLY A 132 10.67 -11.02 11.91
CA GLY A 132 11.32 -12.04 12.73
C GLY A 132 11.12 -11.86 14.23
N GLU A 133 10.53 -10.75 14.66
CA GLU A 133 10.28 -10.46 16.05
C GLU A 133 9.03 -11.20 16.54
N GLN A 134 9.12 -11.76 17.74
CA GLN A 134 7.96 -12.38 18.37
C GLN A 134 7.07 -11.29 18.99
N LEU A 135 5.82 -11.27 18.59
CA LEU A 135 4.80 -10.40 19.16
C LEU A 135 3.98 -11.18 20.21
N PRO A 136 3.46 -10.49 21.25
CA PRO A 136 2.43 -11.07 22.10
C PRO A 136 1.25 -11.56 21.25
N GLN A 137 0.62 -12.66 21.63
CA GLN A 137 -0.44 -13.30 20.85
C GLN A 137 -1.60 -12.35 20.51
N ALA A 138 -2.01 -11.50 21.45
CA ALA A 138 -3.05 -10.51 21.23
C ALA A 138 -2.63 -9.45 20.19
N ALA A 139 -1.38 -8.97 20.24
CA ALA A 139 -0.85 -8.02 19.28
C ALA A 139 -0.71 -8.62 17.88
N GLN A 140 -0.32 -9.89 17.79
CA GLN A 140 -0.24 -10.62 16.52
C GLN A 140 -1.62 -10.79 15.90
N ALA A 141 -2.63 -11.17 16.65
CA ALA A 141 -4.00 -11.31 16.16
C ALA A 141 -4.56 -9.99 15.63
N GLN A 142 -4.33 -8.89 16.36
CA GLN A 142 -4.70 -7.54 15.92
C GLN A 142 -3.99 -7.14 14.63
N LEU A 143 -2.70 -7.40 14.53
CA LEU A 143 -1.91 -7.12 13.32
C LEU A 143 -2.47 -7.85 12.11
N LEU A 144 -2.71 -9.15 12.24
CA LEU A 144 -3.24 -9.98 11.16
C LEU A 144 -4.61 -9.49 10.67
N GLU A 145 -5.51 -9.16 11.59
CA GLU A 145 -6.84 -8.66 11.27
C GLU A 145 -6.78 -7.31 10.54
N GLN A 146 -6.04 -6.35 11.09
CA GLN A 146 -5.92 -5.01 10.51
C GLN A 146 -5.22 -5.02 9.16
N ALA A 147 -4.20 -5.84 9.02
CA ALA A 147 -3.45 -5.94 7.79
C ALA A 147 -4.25 -6.63 6.67
N GLU A 148 -5.05 -7.65 6.97
CA GLU A 148 -5.95 -8.27 5.98
C GLU A 148 -7.03 -7.27 5.54
N ALA A 149 -7.59 -6.50 6.46
CA ALA A 149 -8.54 -5.44 6.14
C ALA A 149 -7.91 -4.38 5.23
N LEU A 150 -6.68 -3.97 5.51
CA LEU A 150 -5.94 -3.03 4.67
C LEU A 150 -5.68 -3.60 3.27
N ALA A 151 -5.20 -4.83 3.18
CA ALA A 151 -4.93 -5.48 1.89
C ALA A 151 -6.21 -5.60 1.04
N SER A 152 -7.33 -5.97 1.64
CA SER A 152 -8.62 -6.03 0.96
C SER A 152 -9.07 -4.66 0.47
N SER A 153 -8.90 -3.61 1.28
CA SER A 153 -9.22 -2.24 0.87
C SER A 153 -8.35 -1.76 -0.29
N LEU A 154 -7.06 -2.08 -0.30
CA LEU A 154 -6.16 -1.78 -1.41
C LEU A 154 -6.60 -2.48 -2.69
N ASP A 155 -7.01 -3.73 -2.60
CA ASP A 155 -7.52 -4.51 -3.74
C ASP A 155 -8.81 -3.92 -4.30
N GLU A 156 -9.73 -3.47 -3.44
CA GLU A 156 -10.98 -2.81 -3.86
C GLU A 156 -10.70 -1.50 -4.61
N ILE A 157 -9.79 -0.68 -4.09
CA ILE A 157 -9.40 0.57 -4.75
C ILE A 157 -8.72 0.26 -6.10
N ALA A 158 -7.85 -0.74 -6.16
CA ALA A 158 -7.21 -1.15 -7.41
C ALA A 158 -8.22 -1.62 -8.45
N THR A 159 -9.22 -2.40 -8.05
CA THR A 159 -10.33 -2.83 -8.92
C THR A 159 -11.10 -1.64 -9.48
N GLY A 160 -11.42 -0.67 -8.64
CA GLY A 160 -12.09 0.57 -9.06
C GLY A 160 -11.26 1.40 -10.05
N LEU A 161 -9.94 1.49 -9.83
CA LEU A 161 -9.03 2.22 -10.72
C LEU A 161 -8.86 1.55 -12.09
N ARG A 162 -9.04 0.23 -12.18
CA ARG A 162 -9.06 -0.51 -13.46
C ARG A 162 -10.37 -0.34 -14.23
N GLY A 163 -11.40 0.26 -13.61
CA GLY A 163 -12.73 0.35 -14.18
C GLY A 163 -13.51 -0.98 -14.12
N GLU A 164 -13.02 -1.94 -13.35
CA GLU A 164 -13.72 -3.19 -13.09
C GLU A 164 -14.79 -2.95 -12.03
N GLN A 165 -16.01 -3.37 -12.31
CA GLN A 165 -17.06 -3.33 -11.28
C GLN A 165 -16.79 -4.45 -10.26
N PRO A 166 -16.85 -4.17 -8.95
CA PRO A 166 -16.81 -5.24 -7.99
C PRO A 166 -17.97 -6.19 -8.28
N LEU A 167 -17.66 -7.48 -8.35
CA LEU A 167 -18.69 -8.50 -8.45
C LEU A 167 -19.66 -8.29 -7.29
N ALA A 168 -20.89 -7.91 -7.62
CA ALA A 168 -21.97 -7.84 -6.65
C ALA A 168 -22.21 -9.26 -6.12
N ILE A 169 -21.83 -9.46 -4.88
CA ILE A 169 -22.16 -10.67 -4.12
C ILE A 169 -23.51 -10.47 -3.46
#